data_df6f03f9b542d7ebd704b75fb1fb6c54
#
_entry.id   df6f03f9b542d7ebd704b75fb1fb6c54
#
_cell.length_a   1.000
_cell.length_b   1.000
_cell.length_c   1.000
_cell.angle_alpha   90.00
_cell.angle_beta   90.00
_cell.angle_gamma   90.00
#
_symmetry.space_group_name_H-M   'P 1'
#
loop_
_entity.id
_entity.type
_entity.pdbx_description
1 polymer ?
#
loop_
_entity_poly.entity_id
_entity_poly.type
_entity_poly.pdbx_seq_one_letter_code
_entity_poly.pdbx_strand_id
1 'polypeptide(L)'
;AAAAPQEIRDCLHEELAQALGPLNDLYRLPDSVFNDDNIHTVLTGFDMLMLRTYYAPELSNGMSRSDAAARVPAILARMNPRGQNRRPSVDNDTSRSWIDAMETALTNGASPMRRRQAAASAIQMGTAFGWSGPRRGFAYYAHGRLQVGNDSTAALASFNAADAAYRGNPITEIHAAH
;
A
#
# COMPACT_ATOMS: atom_id res chain seq x y z
N ALA A 1 9.95 -23.17 -3.39
CA ALA A 1 8.57 -23.36 -3.86
C ALA A 1 8.36 -22.42 -5.05
N ALA A 2 7.67 -22.87 -6.10
CA ALA A 2 7.30 -21.97 -7.20
C ALA A 2 6.15 -21.07 -6.71
N ALA A 3 6.17 -19.80 -7.13
CA ALA A 3 5.08 -18.87 -6.84
C ALA A 3 3.78 -19.35 -7.50
N ALA A 4 2.64 -19.10 -6.85
CA ALA A 4 1.35 -19.44 -7.44
C ALA A 4 1.09 -18.58 -8.71
N PRO A 5 0.37 -19.11 -9.72
CA PRO A 5 0.09 -18.33 -10.93
C PRO A 5 -0.58 -16.98 -10.66
N GLN A 6 -1.37 -16.87 -9.61
CA GLN A 6 -1.99 -15.61 -9.19
C GLN A 6 -0.95 -14.63 -8.65
N GLU A 7 -0.04 -15.07 -7.79
CA GLU A 7 1.04 -14.21 -7.27
C GLU A 7 1.93 -13.66 -8.38
N ILE A 8 2.21 -14.48 -9.41
CA ILE A 8 2.97 -14.01 -10.59
C ILE A 8 2.18 -12.94 -11.36
N ARG A 9 0.87 -13.12 -11.52
CA ARG A 9 0.01 -12.16 -12.21
C ARG A 9 -0.06 -10.83 -11.46
N ASP A 10 -0.22 -10.89 -10.15
CA ASP A 10 -0.34 -9.72 -9.29
C ASP A 10 0.96 -8.90 -9.32
N CYS A 11 2.10 -9.54 -9.17
CA CYS A 11 3.42 -8.93 -9.33
C CYS A 11 3.59 -8.30 -10.74
N LEU A 12 3.20 -9.00 -11.81
CA LEU A 12 3.31 -8.46 -13.16
C LEU A 12 2.43 -7.23 -13.40
N HIS A 13 1.25 -7.15 -12.79
CA HIS A 13 0.39 -5.97 -12.88
C HIS A 13 1.04 -4.76 -12.22
N GLU A 14 1.62 -4.94 -11.04
CA GLU A 14 2.35 -3.90 -10.31
C GLU A 14 3.56 -3.41 -11.10
N GLU A 15 4.44 -4.32 -11.49
CA GLU A 15 5.66 -4.00 -12.24
C GLU A 15 5.37 -3.32 -13.58
N LEU A 16 4.32 -3.76 -14.29
CA LEU A 16 3.89 -3.10 -15.52
C LEU A 16 3.35 -1.69 -15.25
N ALA A 17 2.60 -1.49 -14.16
CA ALA A 17 2.11 -0.17 -13.79
C ALA A 17 3.27 0.78 -13.47
N GLN A 18 4.28 0.33 -12.74
CA GLN A 18 5.50 1.09 -12.45
C GLN A 18 6.30 1.39 -13.73
N ALA A 19 6.43 0.43 -14.63
CA ALA A 19 7.10 0.63 -15.92
C ALA A 19 6.42 1.67 -16.81
N LEU A 20 5.15 2.01 -16.56
CA LEU A 20 4.44 3.09 -17.25
C LEU A 20 4.80 4.49 -16.73
N GLY A 21 5.65 4.61 -15.69
CA GLY A 21 6.20 5.91 -15.27
C GLY A 21 6.38 6.12 -13.77
N PRO A 22 5.39 5.83 -12.90
CA PRO A 22 5.54 5.98 -11.45
C PRO A 22 6.40 4.85 -10.86
N LEU A 23 7.72 5.00 -10.94
CA LEU A 23 8.70 3.98 -10.56
C LEU A 23 8.90 3.79 -9.05
N ASN A 24 8.39 4.71 -8.22
CA ASN A 24 8.68 4.71 -6.79
C ASN A 24 7.48 4.20 -6.00
N ASP A 25 7.71 3.22 -5.15
CA ASP A 25 6.74 2.77 -4.17
C ASP A 25 6.57 3.78 -3.05
N LEU A 26 5.32 4.06 -2.71
CA LEU A 26 4.96 5.07 -1.73
C LEU A 26 4.01 4.48 -0.68
N TYR A 27 4.56 3.98 0.44
CA TYR A 27 3.79 3.41 1.57
C TYR A 27 2.69 4.31 2.15
N ARG A 28 2.69 5.60 1.82
CA ARG A 28 1.66 6.56 2.22
C ARG A 28 0.40 6.51 1.36
N LEU A 29 0.38 5.72 0.30
CA LEU A 29 -0.74 5.60 -0.64
C LEU A 29 -1.53 4.32 -0.36
N PRO A 30 -2.41 4.29 0.66
CA PRO A 30 -3.06 3.06 1.10
C PRO A 30 -3.98 2.42 0.05
N ASP A 31 -4.43 3.18 -0.94
CA ASP A 31 -5.36 2.75 -1.99
C ASP A 31 -4.69 2.79 -3.37
N SER A 32 -3.46 2.32 -3.49
CA SER A 32 -2.67 2.42 -4.71
C SER A 32 -1.83 1.18 -4.96
N VAL A 33 -1.76 0.75 -6.22
CA VAL A 33 -0.81 -0.29 -6.65
C VAL A 33 0.65 0.19 -6.54
N PHE A 34 0.88 1.50 -6.48
CA PHE A 34 2.19 2.12 -6.26
C PHE A 34 2.58 2.18 -4.77
N ASN A 35 1.99 1.34 -3.96
CA ASN A 35 2.33 1.15 -2.56
C ASN A 35 2.85 -0.29 -2.40
N ASP A 36 4.11 -0.45 -2.00
CA ASP A 36 4.81 -1.74 -1.83
C ASP A 36 4.26 -2.56 -0.64
N ASP A 37 2.94 -2.61 -0.51
CA ASP A 37 2.25 -3.39 0.53
C ASP A 37 1.60 -4.68 0.01
N ASN A 38 1.65 -4.92 -1.30
CA ASN A 38 1.05 -6.07 -1.99
C ASN A 38 -0.45 -6.29 -1.70
N ILE A 39 -1.17 -5.26 -1.26
CA ILE A 39 -2.62 -5.33 -1.03
C ILE A 39 -3.38 -5.13 -2.34
N HIS A 40 -2.91 -4.22 -3.18
CA HIS A 40 -3.55 -3.88 -4.45
C HIS A 40 -2.90 -4.64 -5.60
N THR A 41 -3.66 -5.52 -6.22
CA THR A 41 -3.21 -6.36 -7.34
C THR A 41 -3.64 -5.83 -8.69
N VAL A 42 -4.41 -4.73 -8.71
CA VAL A 42 -4.90 -4.07 -9.92
C VAL A 42 -4.91 -2.55 -9.73
N LEU A 43 -4.80 -1.82 -10.84
CA LEU A 43 -4.87 -0.35 -10.83
C LEU A 43 -6.19 0.14 -10.21
N THR A 44 -6.09 0.98 -9.20
CA THR A 44 -7.23 1.65 -8.58
C THR A 44 -7.68 2.86 -9.41
N GLY A 45 -8.81 3.47 -9.03
CA GLY A 45 -9.24 4.73 -9.64
C GLY A 45 -8.23 5.88 -9.43
N PHE A 46 -7.52 5.88 -8.30
CA PHE A 46 -6.44 6.83 -8.03
C PHE A 46 -5.26 6.58 -8.98
N ASP A 47 -4.82 5.33 -9.14
CA ASP A 47 -3.69 4.98 -10.01
C ASP A 47 -3.97 5.36 -11.46
N MET A 48 -5.18 5.08 -11.94
CA MET A 48 -5.62 5.49 -13.28
C MET A 48 -5.61 7.00 -13.47
N LEU A 49 -5.99 7.77 -12.44
CA LEU A 49 -5.92 9.23 -12.48
C LEU A 49 -4.47 9.70 -12.51
N MET A 50 -3.58 9.09 -11.73
CA MET A 50 -2.16 9.42 -11.70
C MET A 50 -1.48 9.12 -13.04
N LEU A 51 -1.73 7.96 -13.64
CA LEU A 51 -1.20 7.62 -14.95
C LEU A 51 -1.70 8.60 -16.03
N ARG A 52 -2.99 8.92 -16.05
CA ARG A 52 -3.54 9.92 -16.98
C ARG A 52 -2.91 11.31 -16.79
N THR A 53 -2.65 11.67 -15.53
CA THR A 53 -1.96 12.94 -15.21
C THR A 53 -0.53 12.91 -15.70
N TYR A 54 0.18 11.80 -15.49
CA TYR A 54 1.57 11.62 -15.95
C TYR A 54 1.69 11.78 -17.47
N TYR A 55 0.74 11.23 -18.22
CA TYR A 55 0.69 11.33 -19.69
C TYR A 55 -0.08 12.55 -20.22
N ALA A 56 -0.38 13.52 -19.37
CA ALA A 56 -1.03 14.75 -19.84
C ALA A 56 -0.11 15.54 -20.79
N PRO A 57 -0.64 16.10 -21.88
CA PRO A 57 0.19 16.80 -22.89
C PRO A 57 0.92 18.02 -22.35
N GLU A 58 0.51 18.53 -21.20
CA GLU A 58 1.16 19.65 -20.51
C GLU A 58 2.45 19.22 -19.79
N LEU A 59 2.69 17.93 -19.63
CA LEU A 59 3.90 17.37 -19.03
C LEU A 59 4.80 16.78 -20.12
N SER A 60 6.12 16.90 -19.93
CA SER A 60 7.10 16.37 -20.88
C SER A 60 8.32 15.80 -20.16
N ASN A 61 9.00 14.87 -20.83
CA ASN A 61 10.25 14.31 -20.34
C ASN A 61 11.30 15.41 -20.10
N GLY A 62 12.03 15.31 -19.00
CA GLY A 62 13.04 16.29 -18.62
C GLY A 62 12.50 17.55 -17.94
N MET A 63 11.17 17.67 -17.74
CA MET A 63 10.58 18.78 -16.98
C MET A 63 11.06 18.76 -15.53
N SER A 64 11.36 19.93 -14.96
CA SER A 64 11.73 20.02 -13.56
C SER A 64 10.55 19.67 -12.63
N ARG A 65 10.86 19.21 -11.40
CA ARG A 65 9.83 18.96 -10.39
C ARG A 65 8.97 20.19 -10.10
N SER A 66 9.57 21.38 -10.08
CA SER A 66 8.86 22.65 -9.85
C SER A 66 7.89 22.97 -10.97
N ASP A 67 8.32 22.79 -12.23
CA ASP A 67 7.48 23.06 -13.40
C ASP A 67 6.32 22.07 -13.50
N ALA A 68 6.58 20.79 -13.23
CA ALA A 68 5.53 19.78 -13.16
C ALA A 68 4.55 20.10 -12.03
N ALA A 69 5.02 20.44 -10.84
CA ALA A 69 4.18 20.79 -9.69
C ALA A 69 3.27 22.00 -9.96
N ALA A 70 3.74 22.98 -10.75
CA ALA A 70 2.94 24.13 -11.14
C ALA A 70 1.80 23.77 -12.11
N ARG A 71 1.95 22.71 -12.92
CA ARG A 71 0.97 22.29 -13.95
C ARG A 71 -0.03 21.26 -13.45
N VAL A 72 0.40 20.35 -12.58
CA VAL A 72 -0.40 19.23 -12.08
C VAL A 72 -1.77 19.65 -11.49
N PRO A 73 -1.92 20.73 -10.70
CA PRO A 73 -3.23 21.15 -10.18
C PRO A 73 -4.27 21.43 -11.27
N ALA A 74 -3.88 22.12 -12.35
CA ALA A 74 -4.79 22.41 -13.46
C ALA A 74 -5.18 21.14 -14.25
N ILE A 75 -4.24 20.22 -14.42
CA ILE A 75 -4.49 18.92 -15.06
C ILE A 75 -5.48 18.10 -14.23
N LEU A 76 -5.25 18.00 -12.92
CA LEU A 76 -6.14 17.27 -12.00
C LEU A 76 -7.53 17.92 -11.91
N ALA A 77 -7.61 19.26 -11.92
CA ALA A 77 -8.89 19.97 -11.94
C ALA A 77 -9.72 19.62 -13.18
N ARG A 78 -9.08 19.50 -14.33
CA ARG A 78 -9.72 19.10 -15.59
C ARG A 78 -10.11 17.64 -15.60
N MET A 79 -9.26 16.73 -15.12
CA MET A 79 -9.48 15.28 -15.17
C MET A 79 -10.41 14.77 -14.06
N ASN A 80 -10.42 15.41 -12.90
CA ASN A 80 -11.24 15.05 -11.75
C ASN A 80 -11.90 16.29 -11.12
N PRO A 81 -12.88 16.91 -11.78
CA PRO A 81 -13.56 18.10 -11.27
C PRO A 81 -14.21 17.90 -9.90
N ARG A 82 -14.70 16.66 -9.64
CA ARG A 82 -15.34 16.33 -8.35
C ARG A 82 -14.34 16.25 -7.19
N GLY A 83 -13.08 16.02 -7.47
CA GLY A 83 -12.01 15.99 -6.46
C GLY A 83 -11.66 17.37 -5.91
N GLN A 84 -11.97 18.45 -6.62
CA GLN A 84 -11.64 19.83 -6.22
C GLN A 84 -12.30 20.25 -4.90
N ASN A 85 -13.44 19.68 -4.57
CA ASN A 85 -14.21 20.03 -3.37
C ASN A 85 -13.91 19.12 -2.17
N ARG A 86 -13.00 18.17 -2.29
CA ARG A 86 -12.58 17.32 -1.18
C ARG A 86 -11.39 17.96 -0.47
N ARG A 87 -11.52 18.13 0.85
CA ARG A 87 -10.34 18.47 1.67
C ARG A 87 -9.36 17.31 1.57
N PRO A 88 -8.05 17.59 1.40
CA PRO A 88 -7.04 16.56 1.51
C PRO A 88 -7.23 15.85 2.86
N SER A 89 -7.34 14.52 2.85
CA SER A 89 -7.10 13.78 4.07
C SER A 89 -5.62 13.99 4.38
N VAL A 90 -5.33 14.66 5.48
CA VAL A 90 -3.96 14.71 6.01
C VAL A 90 -3.72 13.34 6.64
N ASP A 91 -3.50 12.34 5.80
CA ASP A 91 -2.92 11.10 6.27
C ASP A 91 -1.50 11.43 6.70
N ASN A 92 -1.23 11.24 7.97
CA ASN A 92 0.10 11.38 8.51
C ASN A 92 1.05 10.52 7.67
N ASP A 93 2.16 11.11 7.24
CA ASP A 93 3.19 10.39 6.50
C ASP A 93 3.54 9.09 7.23
N THR A 94 3.68 8.01 6.49
CA THR A 94 4.08 6.74 7.07
C THR A 94 5.47 6.88 7.65
N SER A 95 5.64 6.61 8.95
CA SER A 95 6.93 6.78 9.60
C SER A 95 7.98 5.84 9.03
N ARG A 96 9.20 6.31 8.87
CA ARG A 96 10.31 5.48 8.39
C ARG A 96 10.50 4.22 9.24
N SER A 97 10.33 4.33 10.55
CA SER A 97 10.45 3.18 11.47
C SER A 97 9.40 2.09 11.20
N TRP A 98 8.18 2.46 10.81
CA TRP A 98 7.17 1.48 10.44
C TRP A 98 7.51 0.81 9.11
N ILE A 99 7.99 1.56 8.13
CA ILE A 99 8.44 1.04 6.84
C ILE A 99 9.56 0.01 7.06
N ASP A 100 10.61 0.38 7.81
CA ASP A 100 11.75 -0.50 8.11
C ASP A 100 11.30 -1.79 8.84
N ALA A 101 10.30 -1.68 9.72
CA ALA A 101 9.73 -2.84 10.41
C ALA A 101 8.97 -3.75 9.42
N MET A 102 8.18 -3.19 8.52
CA MET A 102 7.46 -3.97 7.51
C MET A 102 8.41 -4.62 6.50
N GLU A 103 9.40 -3.90 6.00
CA GLU A 103 10.47 -4.46 5.15
C GLU A 103 11.16 -5.64 5.85
N THR A 104 11.52 -5.48 7.12
CA THR A 104 12.12 -6.59 7.91
C THR A 104 11.18 -7.78 8.04
N ALA A 105 9.88 -7.54 8.25
CA ALA A 105 8.88 -8.59 8.40
C ALA A 105 8.69 -9.38 7.09
N LEU A 106 8.70 -8.69 5.95
CA LEU A 106 8.42 -9.27 4.64
C LEU A 106 9.64 -9.88 3.95
N THR A 107 10.86 -9.39 4.26
CA THR A 107 12.09 -9.90 3.62
C THR A 107 12.40 -11.35 3.99
N ASN A 108 12.95 -12.08 3.03
CA ASN A 108 13.49 -13.42 3.25
C ASN A 108 14.92 -13.41 3.87
N GLY A 109 15.54 -12.24 3.99
CA GLY A 109 16.90 -12.09 4.53
C GLY A 109 17.00 -12.09 6.05
N ALA A 110 15.87 -11.97 6.78
CA ALA A 110 15.86 -11.97 8.24
C ALA A 110 15.42 -13.33 8.81
N SER A 111 15.88 -13.65 10.04
CA SER A 111 15.45 -14.87 10.73
C SER A 111 13.93 -14.86 10.99
N PRO A 112 13.28 -16.04 11.08
CA PRO A 112 11.84 -16.13 11.37
C PRO A 112 11.43 -15.38 12.65
N MET A 113 12.25 -15.46 13.69
CA MET A 113 12.01 -14.74 14.96
C MET A 113 12.08 -13.21 14.74
N ARG A 114 13.09 -12.72 14.04
CA ARG A 114 13.26 -11.29 13.76
C ARG A 114 12.11 -10.74 12.91
N ARG A 115 11.66 -11.51 11.93
CA ARG A 115 10.49 -11.16 11.09
C ARG A 115 9.22 -11.03 11.92
N ARG A 116 8.94 -11.99 12.83
CA ARG A 116 7.78 -11.93 13.73
C ARG A 116 7.84 -10.73 14.67
N GLN A 117 9.01 -10.46 15.25
CA GLN A 117 9.20 -9.28 16.11
C GLN A 117 8.98 -7.97 15.35
N ALA A 118 9.48 -7.87 14.13
CA ALA A 118 9.30 -6.71 13.28
C ALA A 118 7.82 -6.46 12.93
N ALA A 119 7.08 -7.51 12.57
CA ALA A 119 5.64 -7.41 12.33
C ALA A 119 4.86 -6.98 13.59
N ALA A 120 5.21 -7.52 14.75
CA ALA A 120 4.62 -7.11 16.03
C ALA A 120 4.92 -5.63 16.34
N SER A 121 6.14 -5.18 16.08
CA SER A 121 6.52 -3.77 16.23
C SER A 121 5.74 -2.86 15.29
N ALA A 122 5.51 -3.26 14.05
CA ALA A 122 4.68 -2.51 13.10
C ALA A 122 3.24 -2.34 13.59
N ILE A 123 2.64 -3.39 14.19
CA ILE A 123 1.31 -3.30 14.82
C ILE A 123 1.30 -2.30 15.97
N GLN A 124 2.30 -2.36 16.86
CA GLN A 124 2.42 -1.45 17.99
C GLN A 124 2.56 0.02 17.54
N MET A 125 3.41 0.28 16.55
CA MET A 125 3.57 1.61 15.97
C MET A 125 2.28 2.10 15.33
N GLY A 126 1.60 1.30 14.53
CA GLY A 126 0.30 1.66 13.94
C GLY A 126 -0.75 1.99 14.99
N THR A 127 -0.74 1.27 16.11
CA THR A 127 -1.62 1.55 17.26
C THR A 127 -1.26 2.88 17.93
N ALA A 128 0.04 3.14 18.17
CA ALA A 128 0.53 4.38 18.76
C ALA A 128 0.25 5.61 17.88
N PHE A 129 0.26 5.44 16.56
CA PHE A 129 -0.11 6.50 15.60
C PHE A 129 -1.62 6.69 15.44
N GLY A 130 -2.44 5.87 16.09
CA GLY A 130 -3.89 5.91 15.98
C GLY A 130 -4.42 5.46 14.61
N TRP A 131 -3.63 4.70 13.86
CA TRP A 131 -4.05 4.23 12.53
C TRP A 131 -5.20 3.23 12.63
N SER A 132 -6.09 3.34 11.66
CA SER A 132 -7.19 2.41 11.41
C SER A 132 -7.22 2.02 9.93
N GLY A 133 -7.99 1.01 9.58
CA GLY A 133 -8.19 0.63 8.19
C GLY A 133 -7.02 -0.16 7.57
N PRO A 134 -6.83 -0.04 6.24
CA PRO A 134 -6.00 -0.99 5.47
C PRO A 134 -4.56 -1.11 5.96
N ARG A 135 -3.89 -0.01 6.27
CA ARG A 135 -2.50 -0.02 6.73
C ARG A 135 -2.31 -0.82 8.02
N ARG A 136 -3.24 -0.66 8.97
CA ARG A 136 -3.25 -1.46 10.20
C ARG A 136 -3.62 -2.91 9.91
N GLY A 137 -4.58 -3.14 9.02
CA GLY A 137 -4.98 -4.47 8.57
C GLY A 137 -3.80 -5.24 7.99
N PHE A 138 -3.00 -4.59 7.15
CA PHE A 138 -1.82 -5.20 6.54
C PHE A 138 -0.76 -5.62 7.56
N ALA A 139 -0.47 -4.81 8.56
CA ALA A 139 0.46 -5.17 9.62
C ALA A 139 -0.03 -6.41 10.40
N TYR A 140 -1.32 -6.50 10.71
CA TYR A 140 -1.90 -7.68 11.32
C TYR A 140 -1.87 -8.90 10.41
N TYR A 141 -2.17 -8.75 9.13
CA TYR A 141 -2.09 -9.83 8.15
C TYR A 141 -0.66 -10.39 8.04
N ALA A 142 0.33 -9.52 7.90
CA ALA A 142 1.74 -9.92 7.85
C ALA A 142 2.16 -10.67 9.13
N HIS A 143 1.75 -10.19 10.32
CA HIS A 143 2.01 -10.87 11.58
C HIS A 143 1.33 -12.23 11.65
N GLY A 144 0.05 -12.33 11.26
CA GLY A 144 -0.70 -13.58 11.22
C GLY A 144 0.00 -14.64 10.35
N ARG A 145 0.40 -14.28 9.14
CA ARG A 145 1.16 -15.16 8.23
C ARG A 145 2.45 -15.69 8.84
N LEU A 146 3.18 -14.83 9.56
CA LEU A 146 4.44 -15.21 10.21
C LEU A 146 4.26 -16.07 11.46
N GLN A 147 3.04 -16.10 12.02
CA GLN A 147 2.69 -16.95 13.16
C GLN A 147 2.13 -18.32 12.75
N VAL A 148 1.71 -18.50 11.51
CA VAL A 148 1.28 -19.81 11.01
C VAL A 148 2.42 -20.83 11.18
N GLY A 149 2.13 -21.93 11.88
CA GLY A 149 3.12 -22.97 12.20
C GLY A 149 4.01 -22.67 13.42
N ASN A 150 3.88 -21.48 14.04
CA ASN A 150 4.59 -21.12 15.28
C ASN A 150 3.62 -20.96 16.47
N ASP A 151 2.58 -20.16 16.31
CA ASP A 151 1.52 -19.91 17.29
C ASP A 151 0.21 -19.70 16.54
N SER A 152 -0.58 -20.76 16.43
CA SER A 152 -1.85 -20.74 15.71
C SER A 152 -2.90 -19.84 16.36
N THR A 153 -2.85 -19.66 17.67
CA THR A 153 -3.77 -18.77 18.40
C THR A 153 -3.45 -17.31 18.06
N ALA A 154 -2.17 -16.93 18.10
CA ALA A 154 -1.73 -15.60 17.71
C ALA A 154 -1.97 -15.33 16.21
N ALA A 155 -1.80 -16.35 15.35
CA ALA A 155 -2.11 -16.25 13.94
C ALA A 155 -3.59 -15.91 13.71
N LEU A 156 -4.50 -16.70 14.32
CA LEU A 156 -5.95 -16.50 14.20
C LEU A 156 -6.38 -15.12 14.74
N ALA A 157 -5.86 -14.72 15.89
CA ALA A 157 -6.15 -13.41 16.46
C ALA A 157 -5.73 -12.26 15.51
N SER A 158 -4.56 -12.41 14.88
CA SER A 158 -4.06 -11.42 13.92
C SER A 158 -4.89 -11.38 12.64
N PHE A 159 -5.29 -12.50 12.08
CA PHE A 159 -6.17 -12.54 10.92
C PHE A 159 -7.54 -11.94 11.20
N ASN A 160 -8.13 -12.21 12.36
CA ASN A 160 -9.38 -11.59 12.78
C ASN A 160 -9.25 -10.07 12.94
N ALA A 161 -8.11 -9.59 13.45
CA ALA A 161 -7.85 -8.16 13.57
C ALA A 161 -7.62 -7.50 12.18
N ALA A 162 -6.98 -8.19 11.25
CA ALA A 162 -6.83 -7.75 9.87
C ALA A 162 -8.19 -7.66 9.17
N ASP A 163 -9.01 -8.69 9.26
CA ASP A 163 -10.38 -8.70 8.72
C ASP A 163 -11.20 -7.52 9.25
N ALA A 164 -11.19 -7.31 10.57
CA ALA A 164 -11.90 -6.19 11.18
C ALA A 164 -11.41 -4.81 10.68
N ALA A 165 -10.11 -4.69 10.40
CA ALA A 165 -9.54 -3.45 9.87
C ALA A 165 -9.85 -3.23 8.38
N TYR A 166 -10.03 -4.29 7.60
CA TYR A 166 -10.38 -4.20 6.18
C TYR A 166 -11.88 -3.97 5.94
N ARG A 167 -12.75 -4.41 6.87
CA ARG A 167 -14.18 -4.21 6.76
C ARG A 167 -14.55 -2.72 6.72
N GLY A 168 -15.47 -2.39 5.83
CA GLY A 168 -15.93 -1.01 5.63
C GLY A 168 -15.09 -0.19 4.65
N ASN A 169 -14.03 -0.76 4.08
CA ASN A 169 -13.36 -0.19 2.92
C ASN A 169 -13.65 -1.08 1.69
N PRO A 170 -14.46 -0.63 0.72
CA PRO A 170 -14.87 -1.44 -0.43
C PRO A 170 -13.70 -1.97 -1.27
N ILE A 171 -12.54 -1.31 -1.21
CA ILE A 171 -11.35 -1.69 -1.98
C ILE A 171 -10.62 -2.84 -1.30
N THR A 172 -10.59 -2.86 0.04
CA THR A 172 -9.86 -3.87 0.82
C THR A 172 -10.75 -4.98 1.37
N GLU A 173 -12.07 -4.88 1.20
CA GLU A 173 -13.03 -5.90 1.66
C GLU A 173 -12.82 -7.25 0.96
N ILE A 174 -12.27 -7.25 -0.25
CA ILE A 174 -11.88 -8.45 -0.98
C ILE A 174 -10.77 -9.20 -0.24
N HIS A 175 -9.86 -8.52 0.43
CA HIS A 175 -8.77 -9.14 1.19
C HIS A 175 -9.23 -9.74 2.54
N ALA A 176 -10.39 -9.33 3.03
CA ALA A 176 -11.01 -9.94 4.21
C ALA A 176 -11.60 -11.32 3.91
N ALA A 177 -11.83 -11.65 2.64
CA ALA A 177 -12.43 -12.92 2.21
C ALA A 177 -11.40 -14.05 1.97
N HIS A 178 -10.10 -13.75 2.00
CA HIS A 178 -8.99 -14.69 1.83
C HIS A 178 -8.29 -14.98 3.14
#